data_16f5f5d4a020dd5dea3cfe312a6940f5
#
_entry.id   16f5f5d4a020dd5dea3cfe312a6940f5
#
_cell.length_a   1.000
_cell.length_b   1.000
_cell.length_c   1.000
_cell.angle_alpha   90.00
_cell.angle_beta   90.00
_cell.angle_gamma   90.00
#
_symmetry.space_group_name_H-M   'P 1'
#
loop_
_entity.id
_entity.type
_entity.pdbx_description
1 polymer ?
#
loop_
_entity_poly.entity_id
_entity_poly.type
_entity_poly.pdbx_seq_one_letter_code
_entity_poly.pdbx_strand_id
1 'polypeptide(L)'
;MKPYTKVSKYSDTSYERETLISYCDAEKTASCYTRNFSMMERLRTLAKERPEDVKLMQDSDFCVEVILPKKWVKIRPSRILTPEQKSKAVERGKRIYEIQRMKKEAKSKVNENKQ
;
A
#
# COMPACT_ATOMS: atom_id res chain seq x y z
N MET A 1 24.77 23.57 8.07
CA MET A 1 23.49 23.01 7.63
C MET A 1 23.53 22.77 6.11
N LYS A 2 23.36 21.56 5.70
CA LYS A 2 23.34 21.28 4.26
C LYS A 2 22.08 21.88 3.65
N PRO A 3 22.18 22.69 2.61
CA PRO A 3 21.01 23.15 1.92
C PRO A 3 20.32 21.94 1.25
N TYR A 4 19.04 21.81 1.46
CA TYR A 4 18.26 20.78 0.78
C TYR A 4 18.08 21.17 -0.68
N THR A 5 19.14 21.07 -1.45
CA THR A 5 19.08 21.49 -2.84
C THR A 5 18.48 20.43 -3.75
N LYS A 6 18.54 19.17 -3.36
CA LYS A 6 17.92 18.08 -4.12
C LYS A 6 17.56 16.96 -3.18
N VAL A 7 16.32 16.94 -2.75
CA VAL A 7 15.79 15.77 -2.05
C VAL A 7 15.03 14.97 -3.09
N SER A 8 15.63 13.88 -3.52
CA SER A 8 14.92 12.89 -4.33
C SER A 8 13.81 12.28 -3.50
N LYS A 9 12.69 11.92 -4.12
CA LYS A 9 11.61 11.20 -3.43
C LYS A 9 12.09 9.90 -2.77
N TYR A 10 13.21 9.36 -3.23
CA TYR A 10 13.81 8.15 -2.68
C TYR A 10 14.81 8.42 -1.55
N SER A 11 15.13 9.67 -1.27
CA SER A 11 16.07 10.03 -0.20
C SER A 11 15.43 10.10 1.18
N ASP A 12 14.09 10.11 1.25
CA ASP A 12 13.37 10.11 2.51
C ASP A 12 13.58 8.78 3.24
N THR A 13 13.82 8.85 4.55
CA THR A 13 13.85 7.66 5.38
C THR A 13 12.44 7.15 5.62
N SER A 14 12.32 5.90 6.08
CA SER A 14 11.02 5.33 6.44
C SER A 14 10.29 6.15 7.50
N TYR A 15 11.03 6.80 8.38
CA TYR A 15 10.47 7.66 9.42
C TYR A 15 9.90 8.96 8.86
N GLU A 16 10.42 9.44 7.76
CA GLU A 16 9.96 10.67 7.13
C GLU A 16 8.73 10.46 6.24
N ARG A 17 8.49 9.24 5.82
CA ARG A 17 7.33 8.89 4.99
C ARG A 17 6.11 8.61 5.85
N GLU A 18 5.53 9.67 6.35
CA GLU A 18 4.37 9.62 7.24
C GLU A 18 3.06 9.66 6.47
N THR A 19 2.03 9.08 7.07
CA THR A 19 0.66 9.21 6.62
C THR A 19 -0.17 9.77 7.76
N LEU A 20 -0.86 10.88 7.49
CA LEU A 20 -1.67 11.58 8.47
C LEU A 20 -3.11 11.64 8.00
N ILE A 21 -4.03 11.18 8.83
CA ILE A 21 -5.45 11.25 8.56
C ILE A 21 -6.07 12.10 9.67
N SER A 22 -6.74 13.17 9.28
CA SER A 22 -7.30 14.13 10.21
C SER A 22 -8.78 14.37 9.93
N TYR A 23 -9.61 14.32 10.95
CA TYR A 23 -11.03 14.64 10.85
C TYR A 23 -11.56 15.10 12.20
N CYS A 24 -12.72 15.72 12.18
CA CYS A 24 -13.42 16.13 13.39
C CYS A 24 -14.89 15.69 13.32
N ASP A 25 -15.56 15.71 14.47
CA ASP A 25 -16.95 15.25 14.54
C ASP A 25 -17.93 16.16 13.80
N ALA A 26 -17.58 17.43 13.66
CA ALA A 26 -18.45 18.42 13.02
C ALA A 26 -18.50 18.27 11.49
N GLU A 27 -17.51 17.67 10.88
CA GLU A 27 -17.39 17.55 9.43
C GLU A 27 -17.62 16.13 8.94
N LYS A 28 -18.12 16.02 7.72
CA LYS A 28 -18.35 14.72 7.07
C LYS A 28 -17.16 14.25 6.24
N THR A 29 -16.14 15.08 6.13
CA THR A 29 -14.96 14.80 5.35
C THR A 29 -13.75 14.63 6.24
N ALA A 30 -12.75 13.94 5.71
CA ALA A 30 -11.45 13.74 6.35
C ALA A 30 -10.36 14.18 5.40
N SER A 31 -9.26 14.67 5.97
CA SER A 31 -8.06 15.00 5.22
C SER A 31 -7.05 13.87 5.34
N CYS A 32 -6.52 13.41 4.22
CA CYS A 32 -5.50 12.38 4.20
C CYS A 32 -4.24 12.93 3.51
N TYR A 33 -3.17 13.00 4.26
CA TYR A 33 -1.86 13.43 3.77
C TYR A 33 -0.91 12.24 3.86
N THR A 34 -0.14 11.98 2.82
CA THR A 34 0.81 10.89 2.83
C THR A 34 2.06 11.20 2.04
N ARG A 35 3.18 10.67 2.51
CA ARG A 35 4.45 10.62 1.78
C ARG A 35 4.82 9.18 1.43
N ASN A 36 3.96 8.23 1.73
CA ASN A 36 4.14 6.83 1.36
C ASN A 36 3.80 6.66 -0.12
N PHE A 37 4.73 6.12 -0.90
CA PHE A 37 4.59 6.05 -2.35
C PHE A 37 3.41 5.19 -2.81
N SER A 38 3.20 4.05 -2.18
CA SER A 38 2.07 3.17 -2.51
C SER A 38 0.75 3.85 -2.21
N MET A 39 0.66 4.55 -1.08
CA MET A 39 -0.54 5.28 -0.68
C MET A 39 -0.79 6.47 -1.60
N MET A 40 0.26 7.17 -2.01
CA MET A 40 0.17 8.28 -2.97
C MET A 40 -0.48 7.82 -4.27
N GLU A 41 -0.02 6.70 -4.82
CA GLU A 41 -0.58 6.13 -6.05
C GLU A 41 -2.04 5.72 -5.86
N ARG A 42 -2.36 5.12 -4.72
CA ARG A 42 -3.74 4.74 -4.40
C ARG A 42 -4.67 5.93 -4.32
N LEU A 43 -4.23 7.01 -3.66
CA LEU A 43 -5.02 8.24 -3.53
C LEU A 43 -5.21 8.94 -4.87
N ARG A 44 -4.18 8.94 -5.71
CA ARG A 44 -4.29 9.49 -7.08
C ARG A 44 -5.30 8.71 -7.90
N THR A 45 -5.26 7.40 -7.82
CA THR A 45 -6.20 6.52 -8.51
C THR A 45 -7.62 6.75 -8.04
N LEU A 46 -7.84 6.84 -6.72
CA LEU A 46 -9.15 7.14 -6.15
C LEU A 46 -9.68 8.49 -6.59
N ALA A 47 -8.83 9.50 -6.69
CA ALA A 47 -9.22 10.81 -7.15
C ALA A 47 -9.68 10.79 -8.62
N LYS A 48 -9.08 9.93 -9.45
CA LYS A 48 -9.48 9.74 -10.83
C LYS A 48 -10.78 8.93 -10.96
N GLU A 49 -10.90 7.87 -10.18
CA GLU A 49 -12.05 6.97 -10.24
C GLU A 49 -13.28 7.53 -9.56
N ARG A 50 -13.09 8.29 -8.49
CA ARG A 50 -14.18 8.87 -7.70
C ARG A 50 -13.99 10.36 -7.47
N PRO A 51 -14.02 11.16 -8.54
CA PRO A 51 -13.78 12.60 -8.43
C PRO A 51 -14.85 13.34 -7.60
N GLU A 52 -16.03 12.74 -7.44
CA GLU A 52 -17.11 13.31 -6.61
C GLU A 52 -16.84 13.16 -5.13
N ASP A 53 -16.15 12.08 -4.74
CA ASP A 53 -15.89 11.75 -3.34
C ASP A 53 -14.52 12.21 -2.88
N VAL A 54 -13.54 12.21 -3.76
CA VAL A 54 -12.14 12.49 -3.44
C VAL A 54 -11.67 13.75 -4.16
N LYS A 55 -11.26 14.75 -3.38
CA LYS A 55 -10.66 15.98 -3.91
C LYS A 55 -9.16 15.97 -3.68
N LEU A 56 -8.42 16.10 -4.75
CA LEU A 56 -6.96 16.18 -4.68
C LEU A 56 -6.57 17.62 -4.32
N MET A 57 -6.05 17.82 -3.11
CA MET A 57 -5.66 19.13 -2.61
C MET A 57 -4.21 19.46 -2.92
N GLN A 58 -3.35 18.47 -2.87
CA GLN A 58 -1.94 18.61 -3.18
C GLN A 58 -1.45 17.33 -3.85
N ASP A 59 -0.74 17.48 -4.96
CA ASP A 59 -0.13 16.37 -5.68
C ASP A 59 1.26 16.78 -6.12
N SER A 60 2.25 16.25 -5.46
CA SER A 60 3.65 16.48 -5.79
C SER A 60 4.39 15.15 -5.84
N ASP A 61 5.65 15.18 -6.26
CA ASP A 61 6.48 13.99 -6.31
C ASP A 61 6.77 13.42 -4.91
N PHE A 62 6.59 14.23 -3.88
CA PHE A 62 6.96 13.86 -2.50
C PHE A 62 5.78 13.57 -1.60
N CYS A 63 4.61 14.12 -1.91
CA CYS A 63 3.45 13.97 -1.04
C CYS A 63 2.15 14.13 -1.84
N VAL A 64 1.10 13.56 -1.29
CA VAL A 64 -0.26 13.72 -1.80
C VAL A 64 -1.18 14.02 -0.63
N GLU A 65 -2.03 15.02 -0.80
CA GLU A 65 -3.06 15.34 0.17
C GLU A 65 -4.42 15.37 -0.52
N VAL A 66 -5.39 14.67 0.05
CA VAL A 66 -6.73 14.59 -0.49
C VAL A 66 -7.76 14.82 0.61
N ILE A 67 -8.95 15.23 0.19
CA ILE A 67 -10.14 15.27 1.04
C ILE A 67 -11.04 14.13 0.58
N LEU A 68 -11.46 13.29 1.50
CA LEU A 68 -12.29 12.13 1.23
C LEU A 68 -13.41 12.01 2.28
N PRO A 69 -14.43 11.18 2.03
CA PRO A 69 -15.50 11.01 3.01
C PRO A 69 -14.98 10.42 4.32
N LYS A 70 -15.35 11.03 5.43
CA LYS A 70 -14.94 10.57 6.76
C LYS A 70 -15.35 9.10 7.01
N LYS A 71 -16.47 8.68 6.47
CA LYS A 71 -16.96 7.30 6.60
C LYS A 71 -16.05 6.26 5.98
N TRP A 72 -15.12 6.68 5.10
CA TRP A 72 -14.13 5.76 4.52
C TRP A 72 -12.98 5.48 5.48
N VAL A 73 -12.80 6.32 6.49
CA VAL A 73 -11.75 6.11 7.49
C VAL A 73 -12.27 5.13 8.53
N LYS A 74 -11.70 3.93 8.52
CA LYS A 74 -12.08 2.85 9.42
C LYS A 74 -10.85 2.23 10.04
N ILE A 75 -10.96 1.99 11.34
CA ILE A 75 -9.92 1.25 12.06
C ILE A 75 -10.36 -0.20 12.13
N ARG A 76 -9.57 -1.06 11.49
CA ARG A 76 -9.84 -2.50 11.47
C ARG A 76 -8.72 -3.24 12.17
N PRO A 77 -9.03 -3.98 13.22
CA PRO A 77 -8.04 -4.89 13.77
C PRO A 77 -7.81 -6.04 12.81
N SER A 78 -6.63 -6.62 12.88
CA SER A 78 -6.33 -7.84 12.13
C SER A 78 -7.31 -8.93 12.54
N ARG A 79 -7.74 -9.73 11.55
CA ARG A 79 -8.64 -10.84 11.81
C ARG A 79 -7.94 -11.85 12.73
N ILE A 80 -8.61 -12.19 13.84
CA ILE A 80 -8.12 -13.25 14.72
C ILE A 80 -8.54 -14.58 14.10
N LEU A 81 -7.55 -15.36 13.66
CA LEU A 81 -7.79 -16.69 13.10
C LEU A 81 -7.92 -17.72 14.22
N THR A 82 -8.90 -18.62 14.10
CA THR A 82 -8.97 -19.80 14.97
C THR A 82 -7.78 -20.70 14.70
N PRO A 83 -7.38 -21.60 15.64
CA PRO A 83 -6.29 -22.53 15.39
C PRO A 83 -6.45 -23.34 14.10
N GLU A 84 -7.68 -23.75 13.77
CA GLU A 84 -7.98 -24.44 12.53
C GLU A 84 -7.75 -23.57 11.31
N GLN A 85 -8.19 -22.32 11.35
CA GLN A 85 -7.97 -21.36 10.26
C GLN A 85 -6.49 -21.06 10.07
N LYS A 86 -5.73 -20.95 11.17
CA LYS A 86 -4.28 -20.78 11.10
C LYS A 86 -3.60 -21.95 10.43
N SER A 87 -3.97 -23.18 10.81
CA SER A 87 -3.45 -24.41 10.20
C SER A 87 -3.72 -24.45 8.71
N LYS A 88 -4.96 -24.15 8.30
CA LYS A 88 -5.34 -24.10 6.89
C LYS A 88 -4.57 -23.04 6.11
N ALA A 89 -4.37 -21.86 6.70
CA ALA A 89 -3.62 -20.78 6.08
C ALA A 89 -2.15 -21.17 5.87
N VAL A 90 -1.54 -21.82 6.87
CA VAL A 90 -0.16 -22.30 6.80
C VAL A 90 -0.04 -23.39 5.72
N GLU A 91 -0.97 -24.33 5.67
CA GLU A 91 -0.99 -25.37 4.65
C GLU A 91 -1.11 -24.80 3.23
N ARG A 92 -2.00 -23.81 3.05
CA ARG A 92 -2.12 -23.13 1.75
C ARG A 92 -0.82 -22.46 1.34
N GLY A 93 -0.18 -21.78 2.26
CA GLY A 93 1.11 -21.13 2.02
C GLY A 93 2.18 -22.15 1.61
N LYS A 94 2.24 -23.27 2.30
CA LYS A 94 3.17 -24.37 1.98
C LYS A 94 2.88 -24.95 0.60
N ARG A 95 1.61 -25.20 0.26
CA ARG A 95 1.22 -25.72 -1.06
C ARG A 95 1.62 -24.76 -2.17
N ILE A 96 1.35 -23.49 -2.00
CA ILE A 96 1.73 -22.46 -2.98
C ILE A 96 3.23 -22.45 -3.18
N TYR A 97 3.99 -22.51 -2.09
CA TYR A 97 5.45 -22.55 -2.12
C TYR A 97 5.96 -23.78 -2.86
N GLU A 98 5.42 -24.95 -2.58
CA GLU A 98 5.80 -26.21 -3.24
C GLU A 98 5.48 -26.20 -4.74
N ILE A 99 4.32 -25.68 -5.12
CA ILE A 99 3.93 -25.56 -6.52
C ILE A 99 4.89 -24.64 -7.26
N GLN A 100 5.23 -23.50 -6.68
CA GLN A 100 6.19 -22.58 -7.27
C GLN A 100 7.58 -23.19 -7.40
N ARG A 101 8.01 -23.94 -6.39
CA ARG A 101 9.26 -24.66 -6.41
C ARG A 101 9.31 -25.71 -7.50
N MET A 102 8.25 -26.52 -7.64
CA MET A 102 8.13 -27.52 -8.70
C MET A 102 8.16 -26.91 -10.09
N LYS A 103 7.45 -25.79 -10.30
CA LYS A 103 7.46 -25.08 -11.57
C LYS A 103 8.85 -24.56 -11.91
N LYS A 104 9.58 -24.06 -10.91
CA LYS A 104 10.94 -23.58 -11.09
C LYS A 104 11.90 -24.70 -11.46
N GLU A 105 11.82 -25.86 -10.80
CA GLU A 105 12.62 -27.03 -11.09
C GLU A 105 12.32 -27.60 -12.48
N ALA A 106 11.06 -27.71 -12.84
CA ALA A 106 10.64 -28.17 -14.17
C ALA A 106 11.17 -27.23 -15.26
N LYS A 107 11.11 -25.94 -15.05
CA LYS A 107 11.62 -24.93 -15.99
C LYS A 107 13.13 -25.04 -16.13
N SER A 108 13.85 -25.29 -15.05
CA SER A 108 15.30 -25.48 -15.06
C SER A 108 15.69 -26.74 -15.83
N LYS A 109 14.98 -27.87 -15.63
CA LYS A 109 15.22 -29.10 -16.36
C LYS A 109 14.95 -28.96 -17.86
N VAL A 110 13.90 -28.25 -18.23
CA VAL A 110 13.58 -27.99 -19.64
C VAL A 110 14.71 -27.18 -20.31
N ASN A 111 15.26 -26.21 -19.60
CA ASN A 111 16.38 -25.43 -20.13
C ASN A 111 17.66 -26.25 -20.28
N GLU A 112 17.91 -27.19 -19.39
CA GLU A 112 19.05 -28.12 -19.51
C GLU A 112 18.91 -29.03 -20.70
N ASN A 113 17.71 -29.50 -21.02
CA ASN A 113 17.43 -30.43 -22.12
C ASN A 113 17.43 -29.72 -23.49
N LYS A 114 17.51 -28.41 -23.55
CA LYS A 114 17.56 -27.63 -24.79
C LYS A 114 18.95 -27.34 -25.31
N GLN A 115 19.98 -27.84 -24.70
CA GLN A 115 21.35 -27.66 -25.18
C GLN A 115 21.63 -28.55 -26.40
#